data_1c5926a1fcedf071fe064cc83fcef57f
#
_entry.id   1c5926a1fcedf071fe064cc83fcef57f
#
_cell.length_a   1.000
_cell.length_b   1.000
_cell.length_c   1.000
_cell.angle_alpha   90.00
_cell.angle_beta   90.00
_cell.angle_gamma   90.00
#
_symmetry.space_group_name_H-M   'P 1'
#
loop_
_entity.id
_entity.type
_entity.pdbx_description
1 polymer ?
#
loop_
_entity_poly.entity_id
_entity_poly.type
_entity_poly.pdbx_seq_one_letter_code
_entity_poly.pdbx_strand_id
1 'polypeptide(L)'
;MKKQMILAMMASVAILAACSDDDNGSGNPGPGPAPSGVYETGLVFGEKEGSDSVYYIGNGDKHFPAPKGDYVLNASRKYKLRGWVYIEDGSTITIPAGTVIRGDKQTQAALIIERGGQIFARGTASKPIVFTSEEAPGNRRPGDWGGLILCGRASNNKGEQQIEGGPRSYHGGGSNPVDTDNSGVLSYVRVEFAGFPFQTDKEINGITFGSVGSGTTVDHLQVSYSNDDSFEWFGGSVGCKSVSYTHLRAHETDQYLV
;
A
#
# COMPACT_ATOMS: atom_id res chain seq x y z
N MET A 1 26.53 -24.10 53.46
CA MET A 1 25.18 -24.10 52.91
C MET A 1 24.73 -22.64 52.80
N LYS A 2 24.84 -22.00 51.62
CA LYS A 2 24.38 -20.64 51.36
C LYS A 2 23.21 -20.71 50.36
N LYS A 3 22.01 -20.33 50.81
CA LYS A 3 20.81 -20.20 49.98
C LYS A 3 20.94 -18.93 49.16
N GLN A 4 20.89 -18.98 47.84
CA GLN A 4 20.71 -17.84 46.99
C GLN A 4 19.21 -17.62 46.78
N MET A 5 18.72 -16.43 47.16
CA MET A 5 17.38 -15.93 46.83
C MET A 5 17.41 -15.35 45.42
N ILE A 6 16.57 -15.87 44.53
CA ILE A 6 16.30 -15.31 43.21
C ILE A 6 15.20 -14.26 43.40
N LEU A 7 15.54 -13.00 43.12
CA LEU A 7 14.59 -11.85 43.12
C LEU A 7 13.94 -11.75 41.74
N ALA A 8 12.68 -12.11 41.66
CA ALA A 8 11.89 -11.92 40.44
C ALA A 8 11.45 -10.44 40.35
N MET A 9 11.95 -9.75 39.32
CA MET A 9 11.58 -8.36 39.02
C MET A 9 10.34 -8.38 38.12
N MET A 10 9.17 -8.09 38.68
CA MET A 10 7.93 -7.83 37.89
C MET A 10 8.02 -6.42 37.31
N ALA A 11 8.07 -6.34 35.99
CA ALA A 11 7.89 -5.10 35.27
C ALA A 11 6.40 -4.83 35.11
N SER A 12 5.89 -3.82 35.80
CA SER A 12 4.53 -3.31 35.65
C SER A 12 4.42 -2.46 34.38
N VAL A 13 3.62 -2.92 33.44
CA VAL A 13 3.23 -2.14 32.25
C VAL A 13 2.14 -1.16 32.68
N ALA A 14 2.44 0.13 32.67
CA ALA A 14 1.45 1.18 32.87
C ALA A 14 0.62 1.37 31.59
N ILE A 15 -0.67 1.04 31.65
CA ILE A 15 -1.65 1.35 30.62
C ILE A 15 -2.06 2.82 30.79
N LEU A 16 -1.64 3.67 29.87
CA LEU A 16 -2.16 5.03 29.78
C LEU A 16 -3.50 5.00 29.03
N ALA A 17 -4.58 5.15 29.76
CA ALA A 17 -5.90 5.42 29.19
C ALA A 17 -5.92 6.85 28.65
N ALA A 18 -6.09 7.02 27.35
CA ALA A 18 -6.37 8.31 26.75
C ALA A 18 -7.88 8.59 26.85
N CYS A 19 -8.22 9.74 27.39
CA CYS A 19 -9.58 10.25 27.47
C CYS A 19 -10.15 10.54 26.08
N SER A 20 -11.37 10.11 25.84
CA SER A 20 -12.18 10.45 24.67
C SER A 20 -12.85 11.81 24.89
N ASP A 21 -12.70 12.72 23.93
CA ASP A 21 -13.62 13.84 23.78
C ASP A 21 -14.82 13.39 22.94
N ASP A 22 -16.01 13.55 23.53
CA ASP A 22 -17.29 13.25 22.89
C ASP A 22 -17.63 14.30 21.82
N ASP A 23 -17.56 13.94 20.55
CA ASP A 23 -18.24 14.69 19.49
C ASP A 23 -19.31 13.79 18.82
N ASN A 24 -20.55 14.19 19.05
CA ASN A 24 -21.76 13.54 18.58
C ASN A 24 -21.98 13.83 17.09
N GLY A 25 -21.52 12.96 16.22
CA GLY A 25 -21.80 13.01 14.77
C GLY A 25 -21.88 11.60 14.21
N SER A 26 -22.96 11.29 13.50
CA SER A 26 -23.36 10.01 12.90
C SER A 26 -22.16 9.23 12.34
N GLY A 27 -21.65 8.29 13.14
CA GLY A 27 -20.42 7.59 12.83
C GLY A 27 -20.63 6.44 11.86
N ASN A 28 -19.94 6.55 10.74
CA ASN A 28 -19.44 5.35 10.06
C ASN A 28 -18.43 4.69 11.04
N PRO A 29 -18.51 3.40 11.35
CA PRO A 29 -17.56 2.75 12.24
C PRO A 29 -16.14 2.97 11.65
N GLY A 30 -15.32 3.71 12.37
CA GLY A 30 -13.94 3.94 11.98
C GLY A 30 -13.21 2.61 11.75
N PRO A 31 -12.19 2.57 10.89
CA PRO A 31 -11.45 1.35 10.60
C PRO A 31 -10.92 0.76 11.91
N GLY A 32 -11.17 -0.52 12.11
CA GLY A 32 -10.73 -1.26 13.29
C GLY A 32 -9.23 -1.06 13.57
N PRO A 33 -8.75 -1.36 14.80
CA PRO A 33 -7.34 -1.22 15.14
C PRO A 33 -6.47 -2.02 14.17
N ALA A 34 -5.31 -1.46 13.82
CA ALA A 34 -4.32 -2.20 13.02
C ALA A 34 -3.91 -3.50 13.74
N PRO A 35 -3.64 -4.58 13.00
CA PRO A 35 -3.19 -5.84 13.59
C PRO A 35 -1.97 -5.63 14.50
N SER A 36 -1.97 -6.29 15.65
CA SER A 36 -0.86 -6.24 16.61
C SER A 36 0.15 -7.35 16.31
N GLY A 37 1.09 -7.09 15.42
CA GLY A 37 2.19 -8.02 15.13
C GLY A 37 3.37 -7.28 14.53
N VAL A 38 4.60 -7.60 14.96
CA VAL A 38 5.82 -6.98 14.43
C VAL A 38 6.61 -8.06 13.70
N TYR A 39 6.43 -8.15 12.38
CA TYR A 39 7.20 -9.09 11.56
C TYR A 39 7.74 -8.37 10.31
N GLU A 40 8.97 -7.92 10.37
CA GLU A 40 9.69 -7.45 9.18
C GLU A 40 10.43 -8.59 8.48
N THR A 41 10.58 -9.73 9.16
CA THR A 41 11.38 -10.87 8.72
C THR A 41 10.82 -11.49 7.44
N GLY A 42 11.64 -11.55 6.40
CA GLY A 42 11.29 -12.11 5.10
C GLY A 42 10.65 -11.14 4.10
N LEU A 43 10.21 -9.96 4.52
CA LEU A 43 9.77 -8.88 3.63
C LEU A 43 10.83 -7.78 3.47
N VAL A 44 11.52 -7.45 4.56
CA VAL A 44 12.44 -6.32 4.62
C VAL A 44 13.88 -6.79 4.82
N PHE A 45 14.78 -6.33 3.96
CA PHE A 45 16.20 -6.66 3.95
C PHE A 45 17.02 -5.40 4.23
N GLY A 46 17.81 -5.41 5.31
CA GLY A 46 18.67 -4.29 5.65
C GLY A 46 20.02 -4.36 4.93
N GLU A 47 20.41 -3.28 4.25
CA GLU A 47 21.70 -3.15 3.58
C GLU A 47 22.38 -1.83 3.96
N LYS A 48 23.67 -1.73 3.66
CA LYS A 48 24.43 -0.49 3.80
C LYS A 48 24.64 0.15 2.43
N GLU A 49 24.20 1.39 2.27
CA GLU A 49 24.53 2.25 1.14
C GLU A 49 25.47 3.36 1.64
N GLY A 50 26.77 3.17 1.50
CA GLY A 50 27.76 4.05 2.11
C GLY A 50 27.70 4.04 3.63
N SER A 51 27.46 5.18 4.26
CA SER A 51 27.28 5.31 5.72
C SER A 51 25.86 5.03 6.19
N ASP A 52 24.89 5.04 5.27
CA ASP A 52 23.46 4.93 5.58
C ASP A 52 23.01 3.47 5.69
N SER A 53 22.05 3.22 6.57
CA SER A 53 21.30 1.96 6.58
C SER A 53 20.03 2.17 5.75
N VAL A 54 19.88 1.37 4.71
CA VAL A 54 18.69 1.33 3.86
C VAL A 54 17.99 0.00 4.02
N TYR A 55 16.67 0.02 4.02
CA TYR A 55 15.84 -1.15 4.20
C TYR A 55 15.04 -1.40 2.93
N TYR A 56 15.32 -2.53 2.26
CA TYR A 56 14.64 -2.91 1.03
C TYR A 56 13.39 -3.71 1.34
N ILE A 57 12.24 -3.26 0.84
CA ILE A 57 11.01 -4.02 0.80
C ILE A 57 11.03 -4.84 -0.49
N GLY A 58 11.13 -6.15 -0.39
CA GLY A 58 11.33 -7.06 -1.52
C GLY A 58 12.81 -7.30 -1.86
N ASN A 59 13.06 -8.32 -2.68
CA ASN A 59 14.40 -8.80 -3.03
C ASN A 59 14.87 -8.39 -4.45
N GLY A 60 14.04 -7.70 -5.20
CA GLY A 60 14.32 -7.26 -6.59
C GLY A 60 13.66 -8.11 -7.67
N ASP A 61 13.08 -9.25 -7.34
CA ASP A 61 12.40 -10.10 -8.31
C ASP A 61 11.03 -9.51 -8.70
N LYS A 62 10.61 -9.73 -9.97
CA LYS A 62 9.28 -9.32 -10.45
C LYS A 62 8.13 -10.18 -9.89
N HIS A 63 8.40 -11.20 -9.16
CA HIS A 63 7.40 -12.09 -8.57
C HIS A 63 7.80 -12.48 -7.15
N PHE A 64 8.12 -11.48 -6.31
CA PHE A 64 8.48 -11.74 -4.93
C PHE A 64 7.22 -11.91 -4.06
N PRO A 65 6.80 -13.14 -3.78
CA PRO A 65 5.77 -13.39 -2.80
C PRO A 65 6.37 -13.17 -1.42
N ALA A 66 5.88 -12.15 -0.71
CA ALA A 66 6.24 -12.01 0.69
C ALA A 66 5.78 -13.26 1.46
N PRO A 67 6.57 -13.82 2.38
CA PRO A 67 6.08 -14.86 3.27
C PRO A 67 4.78 -14.43 3.94
N LYS A 68 3.86 -15.36 4.21
CA LYS A 68 2.60 -15.00 4.88
C LYS A 68 2.87 -14.45 6.27
N GLY A 69 2.22 -13.33 6.60
CA GLY A 69 2.37 -12.70 7.90
C GLY A 69 1.85 -11.26 7.97
N ASP A 70 1.94 -10.71 9.17
CA ASP A 70 1.61 -9.31 9.46
C ASP A 70 2.90 -8.50 9.55
N TYR A 71 3.10 -7.61 8.60
CA TYR A 71 4.30 -6.78 8.50
C TYR A 71 4.02 -5.37 9.02
N VAL A 72 4.90 -4.84 9.87
CA VAL A 72 4.81 -3.47 10.38
C VAL A 72 6.12 -2.75 10.08
N LEU A 73 6.05 -1.73 9.22
CA LEU A 73 7.21 -0.89 8.94
C LEU A 73 7.51 0.08 10.10
N ASN A 74 8.71 0.63 10.10
CA ASN A 74 9.14 1.60 11.11
C ASN A 74 9.40 2.96 10.45
N ALA A 75 8.62 4.00 10.83
CA ALA A 75 8.72 5.33 10.22
C ALA A 75 10.10 6.01 10.35
N SER A 76 10.97 5.56 11.26
CA SER A 76 12.34 6.10 11.41
C SER A 76 13.34 5.53 10.40
N ARG A 77 12.96 4.53 9.62
CA ARG A 77 13.83 3.88 8.64
C ARG A 77 13.66 4.47 7.24
N LYS A 78 14.73 4.42 6.44
CA LYS A 78 14.71 4.76 5.02
C LYS A 78 14.39 3.49 4.23
N TYR A 79 13.25 3.46 3.55
CA TYR A 79 12.84 2.31 2.75
C TYR A 79 13.03 2.53 1.26
N LYS A 80 13.43 1.46 0.57
CA LYS A 80 13.32 1.30 -0.88
C LYS A 80 12.46 0.08 -1.20
N LEU A 81 11.48 0.24 -2.07
CA LEU A 81 10.72 -0.86 -2.65
C LEU A 81 11.53 -1.41 -3.82
N ARG A 82 11.79 -2.72 -3.87
CA ARG A 82 12.61 -3.36 -4.88
C ARG A 82 11.92 -4.59 -5.45
N GLY A 83 11.73 -4.61 -6.76
CA GLY A 83 10.97 -5.63 -7.48
C GLY A 83 9.45 -5.49 -7.29
N TRP A 84 8.71 -6.50 -7.66
CA TRP A 84 7.26 -6.55 -7.48
C TRP A 84 6.91 -7.34 -6.23
N VAL A 85 6.44 -6.63 -5.22
CA VAL A 85 6.17 -7.18 -3.89
C VAL A 85 4.69 -7.47 -3.76
N TYR A 86 4.35 -8.72 -3.48
CA TYR A 86 2.98 -9.20 -3.34
C TYR A 86 2.65 -9.45 -1.87
N ILE A 87 1.63 -8.77 -1.37
CA ILE A 87 1.01 -9.05 -0.07
C ILE A 87 -0.19 -9.95 -0.34
N GLU A 88 -0.01 -11.24 -0.10
CA GLU A 88 -0.95 -12.28 -0.48
C GLU A 88 -2.10 -12.45 0.53
N ASP A 89 -3.08 -13.28 0.15
CA ASP A 89 -4.24 -13.64 0.98
C ASP A 89 -3.85 -14.03 2.41
N GLY A 90 -4.50 -13.41 3.39
CA GLY A 90 -4.22 -13.61 4.82
C GLY A 90 -2.95 -12.94 5.34
N SER A 91 -2.35 -12.03 4.55
CA SER A 91 -1.19 -11.22 4.98
C SER A 91 -1.56 -9.75 5.06
N THR A 92 -0.85 -9.01 5.91
CA THR A 92 -1.03 -7.57 6.04
C THR A 92 0.28 -6.80 5.99
N ILE A 93 0.24 -5.56 5.48
CA ILE A 93 1.33 -4.60 5.63
C ILE A 93 0.83 -3.33 6.28
N THR A 94 1.41 -2.96 7.41
CA THR A 94 1.12 -1.72 8.12
C THR A 94 2.24 -0.71 7.92
N ILE A 95 1.89 0.47 7.44
CA ILE A 95 2.81 1.56 7.13
C ILE A 95 2.48 2.74 8.04
N PRO A 96 3.33 3.07 9.03
CA PRO A 96 3.09 4.17 9.94
C PRO A 96 3.14 5.55 9.28
N ALA A 97 2.44 6.52 9.88
CA ALA A 97 2.45 7.92 9.44
C ALA A 97 3.88 8.49 9.34
N GLY A 98 4.14 9.22 8.26
CA GLY A 98 5.44 9.84 7.99
C GLY A 98 6.47 8.90 7.37
N THR A 99 6.12 7.66 7.07
CA THR A 99 7.01 6.74 6.34
C THR A 99 7.21 7.21 4.91
N VAL A 100 8.47 7.18 4.44
CA VAL A 100 8.82 7.44 3.04
C VAL A 100 9.38 6.15 2.43
N ILE A 101 8.77 5.72 1.34
CA ILE A 101 9.18 4.53 0.57
C ILE A 101 9.56 4.99 -0.83
N ARG A 102 10.78 4.66 -1.27
CA ARG A 102 11.28 5.01 -2.59
C ARG A 102 11.23 3.81 -3.50
N GLY A 103 10.56 3.91 -4.63
CA GLY A 103 10.51 2.87 -5.65
C GLY A 103 11.82 2.80 -6.42
N ASP A 104 12.42 1.61 -6.44
CA ASP A 104 13.63 1.30 -7.21
C ASP A 104 13.29 1.28 -8.71
N LYS A 105 14.00 2.12 -9.46
CA LYS A 105 13.78 2.31 -10.89
C LYS A 105 14.26 1.11 -11.71
N GLN A 106 15.38 0.52 -11.33
CA GLN A 106 16.00 -0.55 -12.11
C GLN A 106 15.13 -1.82 -12.10
N THR A 107 14.48 -2.09 -11.00
CA THR A 107 13.57 -3.23 -10.86
C THR A 107 12.12 -2.90 -11.19
N GLN A 108 11.81 -1.64 -11.56
CA GLN A 108 10.45 -1.19 -11.87
C GLN A 108 9.49 -1.49 -10.71
N ALA A 109 9.94 -1.17 -9.50
CA ALA A 109 9.31 -1.63 -8.27
C ALA A 109 7.81 -1.34 -8.21
N ALA A 110 7.01 -2.29 -7.72
CA ALA A 110 5.58 -2.12 -7.49
C ALA A 110 5.15 -2.84 -6.21
N LEU A 111 4.17 -2.28 -5.48
CA LEU A 111 3.56 -2.92 -4.34
C LEU A 111 2.14 -3.38 -4.70
N ILE A 112 1.93 -4.68 -4.65
CA ILE A 112 0.69 -5.33 -5.06
C ILE A 112 0.03 -5.97 -3.83
N ILE A 113 -1.18 -5.53 -3.53
CA ILE A 113 -2.04 -6.15 -2.52
C ILE A 113 -2.96 -7.10 -3.25
N GLU A 114 -2.77 -8.39 -3.08
CA GLU A 114 -3.59 -9.41 -3.72
C GLU A 114 -4.95 -9.59 -3.02
N ARG A 115 -5.87 -10.29 -3.66
CA ARG A 115 -7.19 -10.59 -3.08
C ARG A 115 -7.04 -11.27 -1.72
N GLY A 116 -7.60 -10.65 -0.68
CA GLY A 116 -7.50 -11.11 0.71
C GLY A 116 -6.24 -10.70 1.46
N GLY A 117 -5.27 -10.08 0.78
CA GLY A 117 -4.21 -9.30 1.41
C GLY A 117 -4.71 -7.92 1.82
N GLN A 118 -4.05 -7.27 2.77
CA GLN A 118 -4.47 -5.94 3.24
C GLN A 118 -3.28 -4.99 3.44
N ILE A 119 -3.53 -3.70 3.15
CA ILE A 119 -2.62 -2.60 3.45
C ILE A 119 -3.24 -1.65 4.48
N PHE A 120 -2.51 -1.33 5.52
CA PHE A 120 -2.90 -0.32 6.52
C PHE A 120 -1.92 0.85 6.47
N ALA A 121 -2.14 1.75 5.54
CA ALA A 121 -1.36 2.97 5.35
C ALA A 121 -2.14 4.17 5.89
N ARG A 122 -1.99 4.44 7.20
CA ARG A 122 -2.66 5.54 7.90
C ARG A 122 -1.68 6.67 8.17
N GLY A 123 -1.56 7.60 7.21
CA GLY A 123 -0.87 8.86 7.40
C GLY A 123 -1.73 9.89 8.16
N THR A 124 -1.24 11.11 8.26
CA THR A 124 -1.96 12.29 8.76
C THR A 124 -1.63 13.48 7.89
N ALA A 125 -2.41 14.57 7.99
CA ALA A 125 -2.13 15.80 7.24
C ALA A 125 -0.71 16.35 7.50
N SER A 126 -0.20 16.23 8.74
CA SER A 126 1.15 16.66 9.12
C SER A 126 2.25 15.63 8.89
N LYS A 127 1.88 14.35 8.75
CA LYS A 127 2.80 13.23 8.52
C LYS A 127 2.21 12.27 7.48
N PRO A 128 2.10 12.69 6.21
CA PRO A 128 1.62 11.80 5.16
C PRO A 128 2.59 10.64 4.96
N ILE A 129 2.07 9.53 4.43
CA ILE A 129 2.90 8.45 3.92
C ILE A 129 3.23 8.80 2.47
N VAL A 130 4.51 8.66 2.07
CA VAL A 130 4.95 9.05 0.75
C VAL A 130 5.60 7.87 0.04
N PHE A 131 5.06 7.51 -1.13
CA PHE A 131 5.71 6.65 -2.10
C PHE A 131 6.24 7.53 -3.23
N THR A 132 7.53 7.44 -3.55
CA THR A 132 8.16 8.31 -4.54
C THR A 132 9.31 7.61 -5.26
N SER A 133 9.87 8.24 -6.29
CA SER A 133 11.06 7.75 -6.98
C SER A 133 12.29 7.72 -6.08
N GLU A 134 13.16 6.72 -6.25
CA GLU A 134 14.48 6.65 -5.60
C GLU A 134 15.47 7.69 -6.13
N GLU A 135 15.22 8.20 -7.33
CA GLU A 135 16.09 9.18 -7.98
C GLU A 135 16.26 10.45 -7.12
N ALA A 136 17.38 11.11 -7.28
CA ALA A 136 17.67 12.35 -6.60
C ALA A 136 16.66 13.47 -6.99
N PRO A 137 16.36 14.40 -6.09
CA PRO A 137 15.54 15.57 -6.43
C PRO A 137 16.06 16.27 -7.70
N GLY A 138 15.17 16.58 -8.64
CA GLY A 138 15.48 17.14 -9.95
C GLY A 138 15.70 16.11 -11.07
N ASN A 139 16.05 14.87 -10.72
CA ASN A 139 16.22 13.78 -11.69
C ASN A 139 14.99 12.86 -11.80
N ARG A 140 14.04 12.97 -10.89
CA ARG A 140 12.82 12.18 -10.88
C ARG A 140 11.97 12.44 -12.12
N ARG A 141 11.41 11.37 -12.68
CA ARG A 141 10.56 11.41 -13.88
C ARG A 141 9.32 10.55 -13.68
N PRO A 142 8.19 10.89 -14.33
CA PRO A 142 7.06 9.98 -14.46
C PRO A 142 7.50 8.61 -14.94
N GLY A 143 6.96 7.53 -14.35
CA GLY A 143 7.32 6.16 -14.69
C GLY A 143 8.64 5.66 -14.10
N ASP A 144 9.25 6.35 -13.15
CA ASP A 144 10.48 5.85 -12.51
C ASP A 144 10.25 4.53 -11.75
N TRP A 145 9.02 4.26 -11.33
CA TRP A 145 8.64 3.00 -10.68
C TRP A 145 7.19 2.64 -11.04
N GLY A 146 6.75 1.43 -10.70
CA GLY A 146 5.42 0.94 -11.02
C GLY A 146 4.32 1.77 -10.38
N GLY A 147 3.95 1.45 -9.17
CA GLY A 147 2.84 2.08 -8.46
C GLY A 147 2.30 1.19 -7.35
N LEU A 148 1.10 1.55 -6.86
CA LEU A 148 0.33 0.76 -5.91
C LEU A 148 -0.81 0.06 -6.65
N ILE A 149 -0.97 -1.25 -6.43
CA ILE A 149 -2.05 -2.04 -7.01
C ILE A 149 -2.80 -2.75 -5.90
N LEU A 150 -4.11 -2.56 -5.83
CA LEU A 150 -4.99 -3.27 -4.92
C LEU A 150 -5.95 -4.15 -5.72
N CYS A 151 -5.96 -5.45 -5.42
CA CYS A 151 -6.83 -6.43 -6.04
C CYS A 151 -7.85 -6.93 -5.02
N GLY A 152 -9.12 -6.64 -5.24
CA GLY A 152 -10.24 -7.06 -4.41
C GLY A 152 -11.09 -8.16 -5.05
N ARG A 153 -12.14 -8.57 -4.32
CA ARG A 153 -13.10 -9.62 -4.70
C ARG A 153 -14.48 -9.07 -5.06
N ALA A 154 -14.62 -7.75 -5.17
CA ALA A 154 -15.91 -7.16 -5.52
C ALA A 154 -16.31 -7.45 -6.97
N SER A 155 -17.54 -7.13 -7.31
CA SER A 155 -18.08 -7.31 -8.66
C SER A 155 -17.44 -6.36 -9.67
N ASN A 156 -17.38 -6.82 -10.90
CA ASN A 156 -17.07 -6.05 -12.10
C ASN A 156 -17.85 -6.64 -13.27
N ASN A 157 -17.80 -6.01 -14.43
CA ASN A 157 -18.56 -6.44 -15.62
C ASN A 157 -17.94 -7.62 -16.39
N LYS A 158 -16.75 -8.09 -16.00
CA LYS A 158 -16.02 -9.18 -16.68
C LYS A 158 -15.75 -10.39 -15.80
N GLY A 159 -16.12 -10.34 -14.51
CA GLY A 159 -15.85 -11.39 -13.53
C GLY A 159 -14.38 -11.42 -13.07
N GLU A 160 -13.77 -12.58 -12.97
CA GLU A 160 -12.36 -12.68 -12.60
C GLU A 160 -11.46 -12.30 -13.77
N GLN A 161 -10.57 -11.34 -13.56
CA GLN A 161 -9.64 -10.84 -14.57
C GLN A 161 -8.22 -10.73 -13.99
N GLN A 162 -7.22 -10.94 -14.83
CA GLN A 162 -5.85 -10.58 -14.47
C GLN A 162 -5.72 -9.05 -14.49
N ILE A 163 -5.06 -8.50 -13.48
CA ILE A 163 -4.82 -7.05 -13.40
C ILE A 163 -3.89 -6.61 -14.54
N GLU A 164 -4.11 -5.43 -15.06
CA GLU A 164 -3.28 -4.83 -16.09
C GLU A 164 -1.88 -4.45 -15.57
N GLY A 165 -0.95 -4.17 -16.48
CA GLY A 165 0.41 -3.74 -16.14
C GLY A 165 1.39 -4.85 -15.83
N GLY A 166 1.01 -6.12 -16.07
CA GLY A 166 1.90 -7.29 -16.01
C GLY A 166 2.01 -8.03 -14.68
N PRO A 167 1.45 -7.60 -13.53
CA PRO A 167 1.42 -8.44 -12.34
C PRO A 167 0.68 -9.76 -12.59
N ARG A 168 1.10 -10.81 -11.89
CA ARG A 168 0.43 -12.13 -11.96
C ARG A 168 -0.96 -12.14 -11.32
N SER A 169 -1.29 -11.11 -10.58
CA SER A 169 -2.47 -11.06 -9.71
C SER A 169 -3.77 -10.94 -10.48
N TYR A 170 -4.83 -11.51 -9.90
CA TYR A 170 -6.19 -11.43 -10.40
C TYR A 170 -7.04 -10.58 -9.47
N HIS A 171 -8.06 -9.93 -10.02
CA HIS A 171 -9.08 -9.20 -9.29
C HIS A 171 -10.49 -9.66 -9.68
N GLY A 172 -11.49 -9.27 -8.88
CA GLY A 172 -12.87 -9.69 -9.07
C GLY A 172 -13.22 -11.00 -8.39
N GLY A 173 -14.48 -11.13 -8.00
CA GLY A 173 -15.00 -12.30 -7.29
C GLY A 173 -15.52 -13.41 -8.20
N GLY A 174 -15.40 -13.26 -9.52
CA GLY A 174 -15.90 -14.24 -10.49
C GLY A 174 -17.41 -14.47 -10.34
N SER A 175 -17.81 -15.72 -10.13
CA SER A 175 -19.22 -16.08 -9.89
C SER A 175 -19.74 -15.78 -8.48
N ASN A 176 -18.84 -15.45 -7.54
CA ASN A 176 -19.16 -15.18 -6.14
C ASN A 176 -18.51 -13.87 -5.67
N PRO A 177 -18.91 -12.70 -6.20
CA PRO A 177 -18.32 -11.43 -5.82
C PRO A 177 -18.66 -11.07 -4.37
N VAL A 178 -17.73 -10.36 -3.71
CA VAL A 178 -17.90 -9.85 -2.35
C VAL A 178 -17.75 -8.32 -2.39
N ASP A 179 -18.84 -7.61 -2.60
CA ASP A 179 -18.82 -6.15 -2.76
C ASP A 179 -18.39 -5.39 -1.50
N THR A 180 -18.45 -6.06 -0.35
CA THR A 180 -17.94 -5.56 0.93
C THR A 180 -16.50 -6.01 1.24
N ASP A 181 -15.78 -6.56 0.25
CA ASP A 181 -14.39 -6.95 0.39
C ASP A 181 -13.53 -5.80 0.94
N ASN A 182 -12.48 -6.15 1.67
CA ASN A 182 -11.67 -5.19 2.42
C ASN A 182 -10.18 -5.41 2.14
N SER A 183 -9.59 -4.53 1.35
CA SER A 183 -8.15 -4.49 1.08
C SER A 183 -7.37 -3.60 2.07
N GLY A 184 -8.03 -3.07 3.12
CA GLY A 184 -7.39 -2.29 4.17
C GLY A 184 -7.72 -0.79 4.16
N VAL A 185 -6.72 0.05 4.41
CA VAL A 185 -6.86 1.50 4.55
C VAL A 185 -5.74 2.23 3.83
N LEU A 186 -6.09 3.18 2.98
CA LEU A 186 -5.19 4.21 2.45
C LEU A 186 -5.72 5.57 2.89
N SER A 187 -5.00 6.25 3.78
CA SER A 187 -5.38 7.57 4.28
C SER A 187 -4.16 8.48 4.40
N TYR A 188 -4.25 9.70 3.88
CA TYR A 188 -3.14 10.64 3.76
C TYR A 188 -1.89 10.00 3.13
N VAL A 189 -2.08 9.41 1.96
CA VAL A 189 -1.02 8.76 1.18
C VAL A 189 -0.76 9.59 -0.09
N ARG A 190 0.52 9.82 -0.36
CA ARG A 190 1.00 10.46 -1.58
C ARG A 190 1.78 9.47 -2.42
N VAL A 191 1.49 9.40 -3.70
CA VAL A 191 2.22 8.60 -4.70
C VAL A 191 2.77 9.54 -5.76
N GLU A 192 4.06 9.45 -6.04
CA GLU A 192 4.76 10.36 -6.94
C GLU A 192 5.66 9.60 -7.92
N PHE A 193 5.69 10.03 -9.19
CA PHE A 193 6.57 9.51 -10.24
C PHE A 193 6.38 8.03 -10.57
N ALA A 194 5.19 7.51 -10.34
CA ALA A 194 4.79 6.15 -10.67
C ALA A 194 4.35 6.03 -12.15
N GLY A 195 3.77 4.89 -12.52
CA GLY A 195 3.17 4.70 -13.83
C GLY A 195 4.13 4.10 -14.85
N PHE A 196 4.95 3.11 -14.45
CA PHE A 196 5.92 2.49 -15.36
C PHE A 196 5.20 1.77 -16.52
N PRO A 197 5.57 2.08 -17.79
CA PRO A 197 5.01 1.37 -18.96
C PRO A 197 5.62 -0.04 -19.05
N PHE A 198 4.82 -1.06 -18.77
CA PHE A 198 5.25 -2.46 -18.82
C PHE A 198 5.38 -2.99 -20.25
N GLN A 199 4.41 -2.67 -21.09
CA GLN A 199 4.35 -2.97 -22.52
C GLN A 199 3.58 -1.84 -23.22
N THR A 200 3.60 -1.82 -24.55
CA THR A 200 2.73 -0.93 -25.33
C THR A 200 1.27 -1.20 -24.96
N ASP A 201 0.53 -0.18 -24.59
CA ASP A 201 -0.86 -0.22 -24.15
C ASP A 201 -1.10 -1.13 -22.92
N LYS A 202 -0.10 -1.27 -22.04
CA LYS A 202 -0.18 -1.97 -20.76
C LYS A 202 0.73 -1.31 -19.73
N GLU A 203 0.22 -0.33 -19.07
CA GLU A 203 0.92 0.45 -18.08
C GLU A 203 0.48 0.06 -16.67
N ILE A 204 1.32 0.36 -15.69
CA ILE A 204 0.93 0.42 -14.29
C ILE A 204 0.61 1.88 -13.98
N ASN A 205 -0.52 2.14 -13.35
CA ASN A 205 -0.94 3.48 -12.97
C ASN A 205 -0.32 3.93 -11.64
N GLY A 206 -0.56 5.18 -11.26
CA GLY A 206 -0.16 5.67 -9.95
C GLY A 206 -0.73 4.80 -8.83
N ILE A 207 -2.06 4.67 -8.80
CA ILE A 207 -2.78 3.72 -7.94
C ILE A 207 -3.87 3.02 -8.76
N THR A 208 -3.83 1.69 -8.78
CA THR A 208 -4.81 0.85 -9.47
C THR A 208 -5.72 0.13 -8.45
N PHE A 209 -7.03 0.22 -8.63
CA PHE A 209 -8.05 -0.46 -7.86
C PHE A 209 -8.75 -1.52 -8.72
N GLY A 210 -8.31 -2.77 -8.65
CA GLY A 210 -8.95 -3.89 -9.33
C GLY A 210 -10.04 -4.51 -8.47
N SER A 211 -11.33 -4.27 -8.75
CA SER A 211 -12.48 -4.83 -8.03
C SER A 211 -12.39 -4.72 -6.51
N VAL A 212 -11.91 -3.59 -6.01
CA VAL A 212 -11.78 -3.33 -4.57
C VAL A 212 -13.17 -3.08 -3.97
N GLY A 213 -13.44 -3.71 -2.83
CA GLY A 213 -14.75 -3.66 -2.19
C GLY A 213 -14.95 -2.46 -1.26
N SER A 214 -16.23 -2.19 -0.92
CA SER A 214 -16.66 -1.06 -0.09
C SER A 214 -16.19 -1.13 1.37
N GLY A 215 -15.69 -2.29 1.83
CA GLY A 215 -15.04 -2.43 3.13
C GLY A 215 -13.66 -1.76 3.21
N THR A 216 -13.08 -1.40 2.07
CA THR A 216 -11.79 -0.69 2.00
C THR A 216 -11.99 0.80 2.23
N THR A 217 -11.17 1.39 3.09
CA THR A 217 -11.17 2.84 3.34
C THR A 217 -10.13 3.53 2.48
N VAL A 218 -10.58 4.51 1.68
CA VAL A 218 -9.70 5.33 0.82
C VAL A 218 -10.07 6.79 0.99
N ASP A 219 -9.16 7.56 1.61
CA ASP A 219 -9.34 8.98 1.75
C ASP A 219 -8.01 9.77 1.70
N HIS A 220 -8.07 11.07 1.36
CA HIS A 220 -6.93 11.98 1.31
C HIS A 220 -5.73 11.39 0.56
N LEU A 221 -5.97 10.92 -0.67
CA LEU A 221 -4.92 10.46 -1.56
C LEU A 221 -4.48 11.56 -2.51
N GLN A 222 -3.19 11.61 -2.78
CA GLN A 222 -2.60 12.45 -3.81
C GLN A 222 -1.71 11.61 -4.73
N VAL A 223 -1.95 11.69 -6.02
CA VAL A 223 -1.02 11.15 -7.04
C VAL A 223 -0.46 12.31 -7.86
N SER A 224 0.86 12.34 -8.04
CA SER A 224 1.53 13.40 -8.76
C SER A 224 2.58 12.83 -9.69
N TYR A 225 2.65 13.39 -10.90
CA TYR A 225 3.66 13.02 -11.91
C TYR A 225 3.63 11.53 -12.27
N SER A 226 2.45 10.91 -12.37
CA SER A 226 2.33 9.58 -12.95
C SER A 226 2.62 9.64 -14.45
N ASN A 227 3.23 8.60 -15.02
CA ASN A 227 3.47 8.54 -16.47
C ASN A 227 2.21 8.12 -17.23
N ASP A 228 1.39 7.31 -16.58
CA ASP A 228 0.05 6.96 -17.02
C ASP A 228 -0.96 7.53 -16.03
N ASP A 229 -2.17 6.97 -15.93
CA ASP A 229 -3.22 7.51 -15.10
C ASP A 229 -2.82 7.62 -13.63
N SER A 230 -3.28 8.67 -13.00
CA SER A 230 -3.07 8.86 -11.56
C SER A 230 -3.84 7.83 -10.75
N PHE A 231 -5.07 7.55 -11.14
CA PHE A 231 -5.96 6.56 -10.53
C PHE A 231 -6.68 5.79 -11.61
N GLU A 232 -6.78 4.49 -11.44
CA GLU A 232 -7.53 3.63 -12.35
C GLU A 232 -8.39 2.63 -11.57
N TRP A 233 -9.62 2.38 -12.06
CA TRP A 233 -10.58 1.46 -11.45
C TRP A 233 -11.04 0.40 -12.45
N PHE A 234 -10.78 -0.85 -12.15
CA PHE A 234 -11.32 -1.99 -12.89
C PHE A 234 -12.51 -2.61 -12.13
N GLY A 235 -13.63 -1.89 -12.06
CA GLY A 235 -14.81 -2.30 -11.29
C GLY A 235 -14.64 -2.16 -9.78
N GLY A 236 -15.47 -2.86 -9.01
CA GLY A 236 -15.48 -2.77 -7.56
C GLY A 236 -16.49 -1.78 -7.02
N SER A 237 -16.50 -1.62 -5.70
CA SER A 237 -17.44 -0.78 -4.96
C SER A 237 -16.75 0.16 -3.96
N VAL A 238 -15.44 0.29 -4.01
CA VAL A 238 -14.66 1.17 -3.13
C VAL A 238 -15.05 2.64 -3.36
N GLY A 239 -15.33 3.35 -2.26
CA GLY A 239 -15.52 4.80 -2.29
C GLY A 239 -14.22 5.53 -1.99
N CYS A 240 -13.79 6.42 -2.89
CA CYS A 240 -12.61 7.26 -2.70
C CYS A 240 -13.05 8.69 -2.36
N LYS A 241 -12.54 9.23 -1.24
CA LYS A 241 -12.85 10.59 -0.77
C LYS A 241 -11.60 11.45 -0.76
N SER A 242 -11.75 12.75 -1.05
CA SER A 242 -10.65 13.73 -0.97
C SER A 242 -9.41 13.28 -1.76
N VAL A 243 -9.61 12.82 -2.99
CA VAL A 243 -8.51 12.46 -3.91
C VAL A 243 -8.06 13.67 -4.71
N SER A 244 -6.76 13.80 -4.93
CA SER A 244 -6.15 14.87 -5.73
C SER A 244 -5.09 14.27 -6.66
N TYR A 245 -5.04 14.80 -7.88
CA TYR A 245 -4.05 14.40 -8.89
C TYR A 245 -3.57 15.61 -9.67
N THR A 246 -2.35 15.54 -10.20
CA THR A 246 -1.74 16.65 -10.95
C THR A 246 -1.65 16.39 -12.45
N HIS A 247 -1.95 15.16 -12.91
CA HIS A 247 -1.88 14.81 -14.32
C HIS A 247 -2.91 13.74 -14.68
N LEU A 248 -3.80 14.06 -15.64
CA LEU A 248 -4.58 13.09 -16.40
C LEU A 248 -4.05 13.10 -17.82
N ARG A 249 -3.81 11.94 -18.42
CA ARG A 249 -3.70 11.86 -19.87
C ARG A 249 -5.08 12.14 -20.47
N ALA A 250 -5.14 13.10 -21.39
CA ALA A 250 -6.39 13.57 -22.00
C ALA A 250 -7.01 12.56 -23.00
N HIS A 251 -6.50 11.36 -23.12
CA HIS A 251 -6.89 10.43 -24.19
C HIS A 251 -7.96 9.40 -23.85
N GLU A 252 -8.36 9.26 -22.57
CA GLU A 252 -9.24 8.16 -22.15
C GLU A 252 -10.59 8.57 -21.57
N THR A 253 -10.89 9.87 -21.51
CA THR A 253 -12.17 10.35 -20.99
C THR A 253 -13.37 10.06 -21.91
N ASP A 254 -13.16 9.70 -23.17
CA ASP A 254 -14.25 9.55 -24.15
C ASP A 254 -14.72 8.10 -24.38
N GLN A 255 -14.02 7.08 -23.88
CA GLN A 255 -14.38 5.67 -24.18
C GLN A 255 -15.19 4.97 -23.08
N TYR A 256 -15.33 5.52 -21.89
CA TYR A 256 -15.98 4.83 -20.76
C TYR A 256 -17.18 5.57 -20.15
N LEU A 257 -17.66 6.63 -20.76
CA LEU A 257 -18.91 7.29 -20.39
C LEU A 257 -20.04 6.81 -21.31
N VAL A 258 -20.43 5.54 -21.17
CA VAL A 258 -21.70 5.01 -21.71
C VAL A 258 -22.38 4.17 -20.66
#